data_c75253bd831413b4fd026129936a2acf
#
_entry.id   c75253bd831413b4fd026129936a2acf
#
_cell.length_a   1.000
_cell.length_b   1.000
_cell.length_c   1.000
_cell.angle_alpha   90.00
_cell.angle_beta   90.00
_cell.angle_gamma   90.00
#
_symmetry.space_group_name_H-M   'P 1'
#
loop_
_entity.id
_entity.type
_entity.pdbx_description
1 polymer ?
#
loop_
_entity_poly.entity_id
_entity_poly.type
_entity_poly.pdbx_seq_one_letter_code
_entity_poly.pdbx_strand_id
1 'polypeptide(L)'
;PLRRQRQMCIRDSTNDARNKFIVNLAADLKGNTLVLYQFVQKHGIPLYENLNNKVDGSKDIWFVSGDTVVKDREKVREIAGDTDNNIIVASFGTFSTGINIPSIENIIFASPSKSKIRNLQSIGRGLRLKEGKESCNLYDVADDLSWKSWKNHTLKHFSERLSIYSEEKFNYKIVEVNIN
;
A
#
# COMPACT_ATOMS: atom_id res chain seq x y z
N PRO A 1 15.25 -20.99 -6.38
CA PRO A 1 14.64 -20.25 -5.26
C PRO A 1 13.96 -18.96 -5.70
N LEU A 2 14.64 -18.04 -6.40
CA LEU A 2 14.11 -16.71 -6.81
C LEU A 2 12.87 -16.79 -7.72
N ARG A 3 12.82 -17.75 -8.65
CA ARG A 3 11.68 -17.93 -9.57
C ARG A 3 10.41 -18.31 -8.79
N ARG A 4 10.51 -19.22 -7.80
CA ARG A 4 9.38 -19.62 -6.95
C ARG A 4 8.89 -18.47 -6.06
N GLN A 5 9.80 -17.68 -5.49
CA GLN A 5 9.45 -16.49 -4.70
C GLN A 5 8.69 -15.46 -5.55
N ARG A 6 9.15 -15.21 -6.78
CA ARG A 6 8.48 -14.28 -7.70
C ARG A 6 7.08 -14.77 -8.09
N GLN A 7 6.93 -16.08 -8.33
CA GLN A 7 5.63 -16.67 -8.63
C GLN A 7 4.66 -16.58 -7.44
N MET A 8 5.13 -16.77 -6.22
CA MET A 8 4.33 -16.62 -5.02
C MET A 8 3.86 -15.18 -4.82
N CYS A 9 4.74 -14.20 -4.92
CA CYS A 9 4.36 -12.78 -4.84
C CYS A 9 3.36 -12.37 -5.94
N ILE A 10 3.46 -12.94 -7.15
CA ILE A 10 2.47 -12.70 -8.22
C ILE A 10 1.13 -13.33 -7.85
N ARG A 11 1.12 -14.56 -7.31
CA ARG A 11 -0.10 -15.25 -6.89
C ARG A 11 -0.83 -14.49 -5.78
N ASP A 12 -0.10 -13.97 -4.82
CA ASP A 12 -0.67 -13.14 -3.75
C ASP A 12 -1.31 -11.87 -4.33
N SER A 13 -0.62 -11.20 -5.26
CA SER A 13 -1.10 -9.97 -5.92
C SER A 13 -2.33 -10.19 -6.79
N THR A 14 -2.60 -11.42 -7.25
CA THR A 14 -3.75 -11.80 -8.09
C THR A 14 -4.85 -12.51 -7.31
N ASN A 15 -4.77 -12.58 -5.99
CA ASN A 15 -5.81 -13.16 -5.15
C ASN A 15 -6.99 -12.19 -5.03
N ASP A 16 -8.14 -12.56 -5.60
CA ASP A 16 -9.33 -11.72 -5.65
C ASP A 16 -9.89 -11.39 -4.26
N ALA A 17 -9.95 -12.37 -3.35
CA ALA A 17 -10.45 -12.15 -1.99
C ALA A 17 -9.57 -11.15 -1.23
N ARG A 18 -8.24 -11.28 -1.37
CA ARG A 18 -7.27 -10.34 -0.82
C ARG A 18 -7.42 -8.93 -1.40
N ASN A 19 -7.52 -8.83 -2.71
CA ASN A 19 -7.69 -7.55 -3.39
C ASN A 19 -9.01 -6.88 -2.99
N LYS A 20 -10.09 -7.65 -2.87
CA LYS A 20 -11.37 -7.18 -2.36
C LYS A 20 -11.27 -6.66 -0.92
N PHE A 21 -10.51 -7.34 -0.05
CA PHE A 21 -10.23 -6.86 1.30
C PHE A 21 -9.49 -5.52 1.28
N ILE A 22 -8.43 -5.37 0.47
CA ILE A 22 -7.67 -4.12 0.34
C ILE A 22 -8.55 -2.98 -0.19
N VAL A 23 -9.38 -3.26 -1.19
CA VAL A 23 -10.34 -2.30 -1.76
C VAL A 23 -11.35 -1.83 -0.72
N ASN A 24 -11.95 -2.74 0.04
CA ASN A 24 -12.87 -2.39 1.11
C ASN A 24 -12.18 -1.56 2.20
N LEU A 25 -11.00 -1.99 2.64
CA LEU A 25 -10.22 -1.24 3.62
C LEU A 25 -9.94 0.19 3.15
N ALA A 26 -9.45 0.37 1.91
CA ALA A 26 -9.15 1.70 1.37
C ALA A 26 -10.41 2.57 1.21
N ALA A 27 -11.54 1.97 0.84
CA ALA A 27 -12.80 2.67 0.70
C ALA A 27 -13.36 3.16 2.05
N ASP A 28 -13.19 2.36 3.11
CA ASP A 28 -13.73 2.66 4.44
C ASP A 28 -12.88 3.66 5.24
N LEU A 29 -11.58 3.76 4.96
CA LEU A 29 -10.69 4.67 5.66
C LEU A 29 -11.03 6.13 5.36
N LYS A 30 -11.06 6.97 6.39
CA LYS A 30 -11.19 8.42 6.25
C LYS A 30 -9.83 9.07 6.01
N GLY A 31 -9.83 10.21 5.33
CA GLY A 31 -8.62 10.95 5.01
C GLY A 31 -7.87 10.39 3.80
N ASN A 32 -6.78 11.05 3.45
CA ASN A 32 -5.98 10.69 2.28
C ASN A 32 -5.27 9.34 2.48
N THR A 33 -5.60 8.39 1.62
CA THR A 33 -5.12 7.01 1.68
C THR A 33 -4.20 6.69 0.51
N LEU A 34 -3.00 6.21 0.80
CA LEU A 34 -2.03 5.75 -0.18
C LEU A 34 -2.01 4.23 -0.23
N VAL A 35 -2.30 3.65 -1.38
CA VAL A 35 -2.24 2.20 -1.63
C VAL A 35 -1.00 1.87 -2.46
N LEU A 36 -0.03 1.19 -1.86
CA LEU A 36 1.25 0.87 -2.49
C LEU A 36 1.28 -0.55 -3.06
N TYR A 37 1.49 -0.65 -4.37
CA TYR A 37 1.61 -1.90 -5.10
C TYR A 37 2.98 -2.08 -5.76
N GLN A 38 3.31 -3.32 -6.19
CA GLN A 38 4.57 -3.64 -6.86
C GLN A 38 4.44 -3.88 -8.37
N PHE A 39 3.37 -4.53 -8.83
CA PHE A 39 3.18 -4.93 -10.23
C PHE A 39 2.05 -4.11 -10.86
N VAL A 40 2.40 -3.24 -11.82
CA VAL A 40 1.45 -2.33 -12.49
C VAL A 40 0.27 -3.11 -13.09
N GLN A 41 0.54 -3.96 -14.07
CA GLN A 41 -0.50 -4.65 -14.85
C GLN A 41 -1.28 -5.70 -14.04
N LYS A 42 -0.59 -6.44 -13.16
CA LYS A 42 -1.18 -7.59 -12.46
C LYS A 42 -1.83 -7.24 -11.12
N HIS A 43 -1.56 -6.06 -10.60
CA HIS A 43 -2.05 -5.68 -9.28
C HIS A 43 -2.53 -4.23 -9.22
N GLY A 44 -1.74 -3.27 -9.66
CA GLY A 44 -2.07 -1.84 -9.56
C GLY A 44 -3.32 -1.47 -10.33
N ILE A 45 -3.40 -1.87 -11.62
CA ILE A 45 -4.56 -1.59 -12.47
C ILE A 45 -5.83 -2.27 -11.92
N PRO A 46 -5.84 -3.58 -11.60
CA PRO A 46 -7.01 -4.22 -11.00
C PRO A 46 -7.46 -3.58 -9.68
N LEU A 47 -6.54 -3.15 -8.81
CA LEU A 47 -6.90 -2.43 -7.58
C LEU A 47 -7.56 -1.10 -7.88
N TYR A 48 -7.01 -0.34 -8.83
CA TYR A 48 -7.56 0.95 -9.24
C TYR A 48 -8.98 0.81 -9.82
N GLU A 49 -9.19 -0.13 -10.74
CA GLU A 49 -10.50 -0.40 -11.35
C GLU A 49 -11.53 -0.83 -10.29
N ASN A 50 -11.16 -1.75 -9.40
CA ASN A 50 -12.03 -2.20 -8.32
C ASN A 50 -12.38 -1.07 -7.33
N LEU A 51 -11.44 -0.17 -7.04
CA LEU A 51 -11.69 0.99 -6.21
C LEU A 51 -12.67 1.96 -6.88
N ASN A 52 -12.49 2.28 -8.17
CA ASN A 52 -13.42 3.12 -8.90
C ASN A 52 -14.85 2.56 -8.90
N ASN A 53 -14.99 1.25 -9.08
CA ASN A 53 -16.29 0.58 -9.02
C ASN A 53 -16.90 0.56 -7.61
N LYS A 54 -16.08 0.56 -6.57
CA LYS A 54 -16.52 0.46 -5.18
C LYS A 54 -16.92 1.80 -4.58
N VAL A 55 -16.16 2.84 -4.88
CA VAL A 55 -16.25 4.13 -4.17
C VAL A 55 -17.38 5.01 -4.73
N ASP A 56 -17.86 4.75 -5.94
CA ASP A 56 -19.03 5.40 -6.57
C ASP A 56 -19.01 6.94 -6.47
N GLY A 57 -17.84 7.54 -6.71
CA GLY A 57 -17.65 8.99 -6.71
C GLY A 57 -17.60 9.67 -5.34
N SER A 58 -17.66 8.92 -4.23
CA SER A 58 -17.56 9.49 -2.87
C SER A 58 -16.14 9.93 -2.49
N LYS A 59 -15.14 9.49 -3.27
CA LYS A 59 -13.71 9.83 -3.12
C LYS A 59 -13.06 9.98 -4.48
N ASP A 60 -12.09 10.86 -4.58
CA ASP A 60 -11.24 10.93 -5.75
C ASP A 60 -10.17 9.83 -5.73
N ILE A 61 -10.04 9.10 -6.84
CA ILE A 61 -9.08 7.99 -6.94
C ILE A 61 -8.06 8.30 -8.03
N TRP A 62 -6.78 8.26 -7.64
CA TRP A 62 -5.65 8.59 -8.51
C TRP A 62 -4.77 7.38 -8.73
N PHE A 63 -4.38 7.14 -9.98
CA PHE A 63 -3.43 6.08 -10.33
C PHE A 63 -2.09 6.66 -10.77
N VAL A 64 -1.01 6.22 -10.12
CA VAL A 64 0.34 6.70 -10.39
C VAL A 64 1.31 5.53 -10.57
N SER A 65 1.90 5.45 -11.74
CA SER A 65 2.90 4.44 -12.09
C SER A 65 4.22 5.07 -12.57
N GLY A 66 5.19 4.24 -12.91
CA GLY A 66 6.45 4.69 -13.50
C GLY A 66 6.25 5.46 -14.82
N ASP A 67 5.23 5.10 -15.58
CA ASP A 67 4.91 5.70 -16.88
C ASP A 67 4.11 7.01 -16.76
N THR A 68 3.65 7.37 -15.55
CA THR A 68 2.93 8.64 -15.31
C THR A 68 3.90 9.81 -15.49
N VAL A 69 3.52 10.76 -16.33
CA VAL A 69 4.33 11.95 -16.61
C VAL A 69 4.55 12.77 -15.32
N VAL A 70 5.71 13.41 -15.18
CA VAL A 70 6.06 14.19 -13.98
C VAL A 70 5.02 15.26 -13.67
N LYS A 71 4.51 15.96 -14.69
CA LYS A 71 3.48 17.00 -14.56
C LYS A 71 2.17 16.46 -13.94
N ASP A 72 1.78 15.24 -14.32
CA ASP A 72 0.56 14.62 -13.77
C ASP A 72 0.77 14.17 -12.32
N ARG A 73 1.99 13.76 -11.95
CA ARG A 73 2.34 13.46 -10.56
C ARG A 73 2.29 14.70 -9.67
N GLU A 74 2.75 15.84 -10.18
CA GLU A 74 2.67 17.11 -9.45
C GLU A 74 1.22 17.54 -9.25
N LYS A 75 0.39 17.38 -10.29
CA LYS A 75 -1.04 17.65 -10.20
C LYS A 75 -1.75 16.79 -9.14
N VAL A 76 -1.46 15.49 -9.09
CA VAL A 76 -1.97 14.60 -8.03
C VAL A 76 -1.52 15.07 -6.65
N ARG A 77 -0.27 15.54 -6.53
CA ARG A 77 0.27 16.09 -5.28
C ARG A 77 -0.47 17.35 -4.83
N GLU A 78 -0.71 18.28 -5.74
CA GLU A 78 -1.43 19.54 -5.45
C GLU A 78 -2.85 19.24 -4.99
N ILE A 79 -3.61 18.47 -5.78
CA ILE A 79 -5.01 18.14 -5.45
C ILE A 79 -5.10 17.39 -4.13
N ALA A 80 -4.29 16.36 -3.92
CA ALA A 80 -4.28 15.61 -2.66
C ALA A 80 -3.73 16.43 -1.48
N GLY A 81 -3.04 17.53 -1.73
CA GLY A 81 -2.62 18.50 -0.72
C GLY A 81 -3.75 19.41 -0.26
N ASP A 82 -4.66 19.75 -1.17
CA ASP A 82 -5.73 20.71 -0.96
C ASP A 82 -7.06 20.07 -0.55
N THR A 83 -7.26 18.81 -0.91
CA THR A 83 -8.48 18.06 -0.61
C THR A 83 -8.21 16.88 0.32
N ASP A 84 -9.20 16.57 1.13
CA ASP A 84 -9.17 15.40 2.03
C ASP A 84 -9.96 14.24 1.41
N ASN A 85 -9.67 13.02 1.88
CA ASN A 85 -10.42 11.82 1.50
C ASN A 85 -10.14 11.27 0.09
N ASN A 86 -8.92 11.46 -0.42
CA ASN A 86 -8.48 10.87 -1.68
C ASN A 86 -7.88 9.47 -1.49
N ILE A 87 -7.95 8.65 -2.55
CA ILE A 87 -7.23 7.37 -2.62
C ILE A 87 -6.20 7.45 -3.75
N ILE A 88 -4.92 7.25 -3.40
CA ILE A 88 -3.82 7.29 -4.36
C ILE A 88 -3.25 5.88 -4.49
N VAL A 89 -3.41 5.27 -5.66
CA VAL A 89 -2.88 3.94 -5.99
C VAL A 89 -1.55 4.13 -6.71
N ALA A 90 -0.44 3.86 -6.02
CA ALA A 90 0.89 4.13 -6.54
C ALA A 90 1.84 2.93 -6.47
N SER A 91 2.78 2.84 -7.42
CA SER A 91 3.85 1.84 -7.31
C SER A 91 4.89 2.25 -6.26
N PHE A 92 5.45 1.25 -5.54
CA PHE A 92 6.55 1.51 -4.60
C PHE A 92 7.74 2.25 -5.25
N GLY A 93 8.05 1.94 -6.50
CA GLY A 93 9.13 2.59 -7.24
C GLY A 93 8.84 4.06 -7.46
N THR A 94 7.68 4.39 -7.98
CA THR A 94 7.27 5.76 -8.28
C THR A 94 7.15 6.59 -7.02
N PHE A 95 6.55 6.02 -5.97
CA PHE A 95 6.38 6.72 -4.71
C PHE A 95 7.71 6.98 -4.01
N SER A 96 8.67 6.04 -4.06
CA SER A 96 9.98 6.24 -3.43
C SER A 96 10.85 7.31 -4.10
N THR A 97 10.60 7.64 -5.37
CA THR A 97 11.47 8.54 -6.16
C THR A 97 10.95 9.94 -6.37
N GLY A 98 9.71 10.28 -6.01
CA GLY A 98 9.29 11.63 -6.38
C GLY A 98 7.96 12.18 -5.90
N ILE A 99 7.07 11.40 -5.32
CA ILE A 99 5.79 11.94 -4.87
C ILE A 99 5.89 12.28 -3.38
N ASN A 100 5.73 13.55 -3.05
CA ASN A 100 5.66 14.03 -1.69
C ASN A 100 4.26 14.58 -1.42
N ILE A 101 3.44 13.84 -0.69
CA ILE A 101 2.09 14.26 -0.31
C ILE A 101 2.05 14.35 1.22
N PRO A 102 2.14 15.57 1.78
CA PRO A 102 2.18 15.76 3.24
C PRO A 102 0.89 15.34 3.95
N SER A 103 -0.23 15.35 3.22
CA SER A 103 -1.57 15.07 3.76
C SER A 103 -1.94 13.59 3.83
N ILE A 104 -1.01 12.64 3.58
CA ILE A 104 -1.30 11.20 3.68
C ILE A 104 -1.52 10.82 5.14
N GLU A 105 -2.72 10.34 5.45
CA GLU A 105 -3.11 9.87 6.78
C GLU A 105 -3.05 8.35 6.91
N ASN A 106 -3.25 7.64 5.79
CA ASN A 106 -3.23 6.19 5.75
C ASN A 106 -2.32 5.68 4.64
N ILE A 107 -1.52 4.66 4.95
CA ILE A 107 -0.70 3.94 3.97
C ILE A 107 -1.09 2.47 4.01
N ILE A 108 -1.45 1.89 2.87
CA ILE A 108 -1.72 0.46 2.73
C ILE A 108 -0.60 -0.19 1.91
N PHE A 109 0.15 -1.10 2.51
CA PHE A 109 1.08 -1.96 1.79
C PHE A 109 0.31 -3.12 1.15
N ALA A 110 -0.22 -2.88 -0.04
CA ALA A 110 -0.94 -3.89 -0.80
C ALA A 110 -0.02 -5.00 -1.34
N SER A 111 1.23 -4.70 -1.61
CA SER A 111 2.26 -5.66 -2.05
C SER A 111 3.57 -5.34 -1.35
N PRO A 112 3.74 -5.73 -0.11
CA PRO A 112 4.86 -5.26 0.69
C PRO A 112 6.22 -5.72 0.15
N SER A 113 7.16 -4.79 0.13
CA SER A 113 8.53 -5.03 -0.32
C SER A 113 9.35 -5.70 0.77
N LYS A 114 10.34 -6.54 0.39
CA LYS A 114 11.40 -7.01 1.30
C LYS A 114 12.35 -5.90 1.75
N SER A 115 12.46 -4.84 0.96
CA SER A 115 13.48 -3.81 1.18
C SER A 115 13.13 -2.96 2.39
N LYS A 116 13.92 -3.09 3.46
CA LYS A 116 13.87 -2.21 4.65
C LYS A 116 13.89 -0.74 4.24
N ILE A 117 14.80 -0.38 3.35
CA ILE A 117 14.95 1.01 2.88
C ILE A 117 13.67 1.53 2.20
N ARG A 118 13.07 0.76 1.27
CA ARG A 118 11.83 1.18 0.59
C ARG A 118 10.67 1.33 1.56
N ASN A 119 10.51 0.38 2.47
CA ASN A 119 9.44 0.40 3.45
C ASN A 119 9.58 1.62 4.36
N LEU A 120 10.76 1.86 4.92
CA LEU A 120 11.02 3.02 5.78
C LEU A 120 10.90 4.35 5.03
N GLN A 121 11.36 4.44 3.77
CA GLN A 121 11.18 5.63 2.95
C GLN A 121 9.70 5.93 2.67
N SER A 122 8.89 4.88 2.43
CA SER A 122 7.46 5.03 2.22
C SER A 122 6.75 5.48 3.50
N ILE A 123 7.07 4.88 4.63
CA ILE A 123 6.55 5.27 5.96
C ILE A 123 6.96 6.70 6.29
N GLY A 124 8.25 7.04 6.14
CA GLY A 124 8.78 8.36 6.44
C GLY A 124 8.12 9.49 5.62
N ARG A 125 7.59 9.19 4.45
CA ARG A 125 6.80 10.16 3.66
C ARG A 125 5.40 10.36 4.24
N GLY A 126 4.77 9.28 4.73
CA GLY A 126 3.49 9.37 5.45
C GLY A 126 3.61 10.11 6.78
N LEU A 127 4.79 10.08 7.41
CA LEU A 127 5.05 10.76 8.67
C LEU A 127 5.35 12.28 8.52
N ARG A 128 5.40 12.81 7.30
CA ARG A 128 5.62 14.24 7.10
C ARG A 128 4.46 15.03 7.67
N LEU A 129 4.80 16.04 8.45
CA LEU A 129 3.84 16.89 9.12
C LEU A 129 3.14 17.81 8.12
N LYS A 130 1.83 17.90 8.24
CA LYS A 130 1.00 19.00 7.73
C LYS A 130 0.31 19.60 8.94
N GLU A 131 -0.03 20.86 8.90
CA GLU A 131 -0.80 21.51 9.96
C GLU A 131 -2.10 20.74 10.21
N GLY A 132 -2.36 20.38 11.47
CA GLY A 132 -3.49 19.55 11.88
C GLY A 132 -3.32 18.03 11.74
N LYS A 133 -2.18 17.54 11.23
CA LYS A 133 -1.90 16.12 11.13
C LYS A 133 -1.08 15.63 12.34
N GLU A 134 -1.69 14.78 13.16
CA GLU A 134 -1.05 14.23 14.37
C GLU A 134 -0.34 12.88 14.11
N SER A 135 -0.84 12.07 13.19
CA SER A 135 -0.33 10.71 12.94
C SER A 135 -0.58 10.24 11.51
N CYS A 136 0.07 9.11 11.16
CA CYS A 136 -0.20 8.36 9.93
C CYS A 136 -0.34 6.88 10.28
N ASN A 137 -1.40 6.25 9.80
CA ASN A 137 -1.64 4.83 10.01
C ASN A 137 -1.02 4.00 8.89
N LEU A 138 -0.30 2.94 9.24
CA LEU A 138 0.21 1.96 8.29
C LEU A 138 -0.57 0.66 8.40
N TYR A 139 -1.13 0.20 7.29
CA TYR A 139 -1.79 -1.10 7.14
C TYR A 139 -0.90 -2.01 6.30
N ASP A 140 -0.21 -2.94 6.94
CA ASP A 140 0.68 -3.89 6.29
C ASP A 140 -0.04 -5.21 6.06
N VAL A 141 -0.56 -5.42 4.85
CA VAL A 141 -1.33 -6.62 4.49
C VAL A 141 -0.39 -7.76 4.11
N ALA A 142 -0.38 -8.80 4.92
CA ALA A 142 0.40 -10.01 4.70
C ALA A 142 -0.51 -11.24 4.66
N ASP A 143 -0.18 -12.20 3.78
CA ASP A 143 -0.95 -13.41 3.62
C ASP A 143 -0.29 -14.56 4.39
N ASP A 144 -1.07 -15.30 5.16
CA ASP A 144 -0.67 -16.60 5.65
C ASP A 144 -1.14 -17.71 4.71
N LEU A 145 -0.25 -18.14 3.83
CA LEU A 145 -0.45 -19.23 2.90
C LEU A 145 0.28 -20.51 3.37
N SER A 146 0.46 -20.65 4.68
CA SER A 146 1.11 -21.82 5.26
C SER A 146 0.24 -23.06 5.03
N TRP A 147 0.86 -24.13 4.54
CA TRP A 147 0.22 -25.42 4.35
C TRP A 147 1.14 -26.54 4.84
N LYS A 148 0.75 -27.25 5.86
CA LYS A 148 1.57 -28.31 6.51
C LYS A 148 2.98 -27.76 6.88
N SER A 149 4.05 -28.42 6.41
CA SER A 149 5.45 -28.01 6.65
C SER A 149 5.99 -26.98 5.62
N TRP A 150 5.19 -26.53 4.67
CA TRP A 150 5.64 -25.57 3.66
C TRP A 150 5.74 -24.18 4.26
N LYS A 151 6.97 -23.64 4.27
CA LYS A 151 7.23 -22.28 4.74
C LYS A 151 6.62 -21.26 3.79
N ASN A 152 5.77 -20.40 4.33
CA ASN A 152 5.24 -19.26 3.63
C ASN A 152 6.29 -18.15 3.55
N HIS A 153 6.77 -17.85 2.35
CA HIS A 153 7.78 -16.80 2.13
C HIS A 153 7.22 -15.41 2.41
N THR A 154 5.93 -15.16 2.15
CA THR A 154 5.30 -13.86 2.40
C THR A 154 5.19 -13.59 3.89
N LEU A 155 4.85 -14.61 4.68
CA LEU A 155 4.83 -14.52 6.14
C LEU A 155 6.25 -14.31 6.72
N LYS A 156 7.27 -14.95 6.13
CA LYS A 156 8.66 -14.68 6.52
C LYS A 156 9.04 -13.21 6.27
N HIS A 157 8.67 -12.65 5.13
CA HIS A 157 8.92 -11.24 4.85
C HIS A 157 8.14 -10.32 5.80
N PHE A 158 6.96 -10.72 6.21
CA PHE A 158 6.20 -10.00 7.23
C PHE A 158 6.95 -9.99 8.57
N SER A 159 7.46 -11.14 9.02
CA SER A 159 8.27 -11.21 10.23
C SER A 159 9.52 -10.31 10.17
N GLU A 160 10.18 -10.24 9.01
CA GLU A 160 11.31 -9.32 8.79
C GLU A 160 10.87 -7.84 8.92
N ARG A 161 9.66 -7.47 8.45
CA ARG A 161 9.11 -6.12 8.62
C ARG A 161 8.73 -5.81 10.07
N LEU A 162 8.17 -6.78 10.79
CA LEU A 162 7.88 -6.61 12.22
C LEU A 162 9.14 -6.31 13.03
N SER A 163 10.29 -6.94 12.70
CA SER A 163 11.57 -6.58 13.32
C SER A 163 11.94 -5.13 13.06
N ILE A 164 11.71 -4.63 11.84
CA ILE A 164 11.94 -3.21 11.50
C ILE A 164 11.03 -2.29 12.32
N TYR A 165 9.73 -2.62 12.43
CA TYR A 165 8.80 -1.81 13.20
C TYR A 165 9.16 -1.75 14.68
N SER A 166 9.65 -2.85 15.23
CA SER A 166 10.15 -2.93 16.61
C SER A 166 11.44 -2.13 16.81
N GLU A 167 12.41 -2.23 15.87
CA GLU A 167 13.66 -1.44 15.88
C GLU A 167 13.38 0.07 15.85
N GLU A 168 12.43 0.50 15.00
CA GLU A 168 12.03 1.90 14.83
C GLU A 168 11.03 2.37 15.93
N LYS A 169 10.69 1.50 16.88
CA LYS A 169 9.77 1.77 18.01
C LYS A 169 8.37 2.21 17.55
N PHE A 170 7.89 1.71 16.43
CA PHE A 170 6.52 1.94 16.01
C PHE A 170 5.54 1.12 16.87
N ASN A 171 4.46 1.74 17.29
CA ASN A 171 3.36 1.01 17.91
C ASN A 171 2.59 0.25 16.83
N TYR A 172 2.47 -1.07 16.98
CA TYR A 172 1.70 -1.89 16.05
C TYR A 172 0.87 -2.96 16.76
N LYS A 173 -0.16 -3.41 16.09
CA LYS A 173 -0.95 -4.58 16.48
C LYS A 173 -1.08 -5.53 15.29
N ILE A 174 -1.12 -6.81 15.55
CA ILE A 174 -1.39 -7.84 14.54
C ILE A 174 -2.86 -8.21 14.63
N VAL A 175 -3.55 -8.20 13.49
CA VAL A 175 -4.95 -8.60 13.38
C VAL A 175 -5.04 -9.71 12.34
N GLU A 176 -5.58 -10.85 12.72
CA GLU A 176 -5.86 -11.95 11.80
C GLU A 176 -7.26 -11.75 11.21
N VAL A 177 -7.35 -11.83 9.89
CA VAL A 177 -8.60 -11.71 9.14
C VAL A 177 -8.77 -12.92 8.26
N ASN A 178 -9.85 -13.67 8.47
CA ASN A 178 -10.22 -14.77 7.58
C ASN A 178 -10.95 -14.20 6.37
N ILE A 179 -10.35 -14.36 5.18
CA ILE A 179 -10.93 -13.96 3.90
C ILE A 179 -11.44 -15.22 3.21
N ASN A 180 -12.75 -15.41 3.20
CA ASN A 180 -13.44 -16.50 2.50
C ASN A 180 -13.83 -16.07 1.10
#